data_cd7df1613b1e79a9bd6585c5d3e3cb79
#
_entry.id   cd7df1613b1e79a9bd6585c5d3e3cb79
#
_cell.length_a   1.000
_cell.length_b   1.000
_cell.length_c   1.000
_cell.angle_alpha   90.00
_cell.angle_beta   90.00
_cell.angle_gamma   90.00
#
_symmetry.space_group_name_H-M   'P 1'
#
loop_
_entity.id
_entity.type
_entity.pdbx_description
1 polymer ?
#
loop_
_entity_poly.entity_id
_entity_poly.type
_entity_poly.pdbx_seq_one_letter_code
_entity_poly.pdbx_strand_id
1 'polypeptide(L)'
;MTTRIVGTGSYVPEQIVTNDDLAKIVETNDEWIRSRTGIGARRIATAESNSRMAAEAARRALLQAEIAPEEVDLILMATSSPDYCFPNGACEVQEQIGAVNAAGFDISAACTGFVYALNTAHAYIKSGIYRTVLVIGSDVLSKLIDWTDRGTCVLFGDGAGAAVVRAADRGVIGVKMCSDGRGGSVLTCGSRT
;
A
#
# COMPACT_ATOMS: atom_id res chain seq x y z
N MET A 1 -19.59 -11.73 16.06
CA MET A 1 -19.32 -11.02 14.77
C MET A 1 -17.89 -10.49 14.76
N THR A 2 -17.14 -10.78 13.76
CA THR A 2 -15.79 -10.26 13.48
C THR A 2 -15.76 -9.64 12.09
N THR A 3 -14.57 -9.47 11.48
CA THR A 3 -14.43 -9.01 10.09
C THR A 3 -13.65 -10.02 9.27
N ARG A 4 -13.92 -10.03 7.97
CA ARG A 4 -13.26 -10.91 7.01
C ARG A 4 -12.86 -10.11 5.77
N ILE A 5 -11.71 -10.44 5.19
CA ILE A 5 -11.36 -10.05 3.83
C ILE A 5 -12.19 -10.90 2.88
N VAL A 6 -12.99 -10.24 2.04
CA VAL A 6 -13.90 -10.89 1.08
C VAL A 6 -13.42 -10.78 -0.35
N GLY A 7 -12.46 -9.92 -0.64
CA GLY A 7 -11.81 -9.79 -1.93
C GLY A 7 -10.46 -9.12 -1.79
N THR A 8 -9.54 -9.46 -2.68
CA THR A 8 -8.19 -8.89 -2.76
C THR A 8 -7.84 -8.50 -4.19
N GLY A 9 -6.98 -7.52 -4.34
CA GLY A 9 -6.46 -7.12 -5.65
C GLY A 9 -5.06 -6.55 -5.50
N SER A 10 -4.32 -6.56 -6.58
CA SER A 10 -2.97 -6.00 -6.63
C SER A 10 -2.69 -5.38 -7.98
N TYR A 11 -1.77 -4.45 -8.00
CA TYR A 11 -1.19 -3.87 -9.20
C TYR A 11 0.31 -3.67 -9.02
N VAL A 12 1.07 -3.94 -10.05
CA VAL A 12 2.49 -3.61 -10.13
C VAL A 12 2.78 -2.98 -11.49
N PRO A 13 3.70 -2.00 -11.57
CA PRO A 13 4.12 -1.40 -12.84
C PRO A 13 4.68 -2.42 -13.83
N GLU A 14 4.65 -2.09 -15.12
CA GLU A 14 5.15 -2.98 -16.16
C GLU A 14 6.67 -3.02 -16.22
N GLN A 15 7.35 -1.89 -15.94
CA GLN A 15 8.80 -1.83 -16.00
C GLN A 15 9.45 -2.73 -14.95
N ILE A 16 10.31 -3.62 -15.41
CA ILE A 16 11.15 -4.49 -14.58
C ILE A 16 12.56 -3.91 -14.59
N VAL A 17 13.13 -3.76 -13.39
CA VAL A 17 14.56 -3.44 -13.20
C VAL A 17 15.21 -4.61 -12.50
N THR A 18 16.16 -5.24 -13.17
CA THR A 18 16.90 -6.41 -12.67
C THR A 18 18.06 -6.00 -11.76
N ASN A 19 18.66 -6.96 -11.07
CA ASN A 19 19.87 -6.70 -10.30
C ASN A 19 21.06 -6.31 -11.20
N ASP A 20 21.13 -6.88 -12.42
CA ASP A 20 22.16 -6.50 -13.40
C ASP A 20 21.97 -5.07 -13.92
N ASP A 21 20.72 -4.57 -13.97
CA ASP A 21 20.49 -3.17 -14.30
C ASP A 21 20.97 -2.24 -13.18
N LEU A 22 20.77 -2.63 -11.91
CA LEU A 22 21.30 -1.87 -10.77
C LEU A 22 22.84 -1.90 -10.71
N ALA A 23 23.46 -2.99 -11.14
CA ALA A 23 24.94 -3.09 -11.22
C ALA A 23 25.57 -2.09 -12.20
N LYS A 24 24.77 -1.50 -13.10
CA LYS A 24 25.20 -0.40 -13.99
C LYS A 24 25.21 0.98 -13.30
N ILE A 25 24.54 1.09 -12.15
CA ILE A 25 24.33 2.35 -11.42
C ILE A 25 25.17 2.39 -10.15
N VAL A 26 25.21 1.28 -9.41
CA VAL A 26 25.93 1.16 -8.13
C VAL A 26 26.82 -0.09 -8.11
N GLU A 27 27.85 -0.10 -7.30
CA GLU A 27 28.75 -1.25 -7.13
C GLU A 27 28.04 -2.41 -6.41
N THR A 28 27.40 -3.30 -7.20
CA THR A 28 26.65 -4.47 -6.72
C THR A 28 26.63 -5.59 -7.76
N ASN A 29 26.01 -6.73 -7.43
CA ASN A 29 25.73 -7.82 -8.36
C ASN A 29 24.52 -8.64 -7.88
N ASP A 30 24.01 -9.52 -8.76
CA ASP A 30 22.82 -10.34 -8.48
C ASP A 30 23.03 -11.27 -7.28
N GLU A 31 24.19 -11.91 -7.16
CA GLU A 31 24.49 -12.81 -6.04
C GLU A 31 24.47 -12.09 -4.69
N TRP A 32 25.07 -10.90 -4.62
CA TRP A 32 25.09 -10.09 -3.40
C TRP A 32 23.71 -9.66 -2.97
N ILE A 33 22.86 -9.20 -3.92
CA ILE A 33 21.50 -8.75 -3.60
C ILE A 33 20.64 -9.95 -3.18
N ARG A 34 20.65 -11.04 -3.94
CA ARG A 34 19.82 -12.23 -3.64
C ARG A 34 20.18 -12.88 -2.31
N SER A 35 21.48 -13.01 -2.02
CA SER A 35 21.91 -13.66 -0.77
C SER A 35 21.46 -12.91 0.48
N ARG A 36 21.24 -11.60 0.39
CA ARG A 36 20.82 -10.73 1.51
C ARG A 36 19.33 -10.44 1.56
N THR A 37 18.67 -10.41 0.41
CA THR A 37 17.28 -9.90 0.30
C THR A 37 16.32 -10.90 -0.35
N GLY A 38 16.83 -11.87 -1.10
CA GLY A 38 16.02 -12.73 -1.95
C GLY A 38 15.52 -12.05 -3.24
N ILE A 39 15.77 -10.75 -3.43
CA ILE A 39 15.22 -9.95 -4.54
C ILE A 39 16.00 -10.20 -5.82
N GLY A 40 15.31 -10.63 -6.89
CA GLY A 40 15.89 -10.79 -8.22
C GLY A 40 15.62 -9.61 -9.15
N ALA A 41 14.50 -8.92 -8.95
CA ALA A 41 14.09 -7.76 -9.73
C ALA A 41 13.07 -6.95 -8.94
N ARG A 42 12.81 -5.70 -9.37
CA ARG A 42 11.75 -4.85 -8.82
C ARG A 42 10.94 -4.23 -9.94
N ARG A 43 9.72 -3.82 -9.61
CA ARG A 43 8.84 -3.08 -10.50
C ARG A 43 8.96 -1.59 -10.18
N ILE A 44 9.07 -0.77 -11.24
CA ILE A 44 9.27 0.68 -11.10
C ILE A 44 8.22 1.41 -11.92
N ALA A 45 7.50 2.32 -11.28
CA ALA A 45 6.53 3.19 -11.92
C ALA A 45 7.24 4.21 -12.82
N THR A 46 6.79 4.35 -14.05
CA THR A 46 7.31 5.32 -15.01
C THR A 46 6.32 6.44 -15.29
N ALA A 47 5.07 6.09 -15.49
CA ALA A 47 3.98 7.02 -15.77
C ALA A 47 2.83 6.90 -14.76
N GLU A 48 2.81 5.83 -13.97
CA GLU A 48 1.79 5.59 -12.97
C GLU A 48 1.99 6.49 -11.75
N SER A 49 0.90 7.12 -11.31
CA SER A 49 0.83 7.75 -10.00
C SER A 49 0.52 6.69 -8.92
N ASN A 50 0.79 7.02 -7.67
CA ASN A 50 0.48 6.16 -6.53
C ASN A 50 -1.04 5.89 -6.44
N SER A 51 -1.85 6.93 -6.58
CA SER A 51 -3.32 6.82 -6.57
C SER A 51 -3.86 5.96 -7.74
N ARG A 52 -3.24 6.02 -8.93
CA ARG A 52 -3.62 5.18 -10.06
C ARG A 52 -3.35 3.70 -9.80
N MET A 53 -2.19 3.35 -9.27
CA MET A 53 -1.87 1.96 -8.90
C MET A 53 -2.82 1.45 -7.82
N ALA A 54 -3.10 2.30 -6.82
CA ALA A 54 -4.05 2.01 -5.75
C ALA A 54 -5.47 1.75 -6.31
N ALA A 55 -5.94 2.58 -7.25
CA ALA A 55 -7.23 2.43 -7.88
C ALA A 55 -7.34 1.13 -8.69
N GLU A 56 -6.30 0.71 -9.41
CA GLU A 56 -6.28 -0.55 -10.13
C GLU A 56 -6.33 -1.76 -9.19
N ALA A 57 -5.57 -1.74 -8.10
CA ALA A 57 -5.64 -2.77 -7.07
C ALA A 57 -7.04 -2.82 -6.42
N ALA A 58 -7.63 -1.65 -6.16
CA ALA A 58 -8.96 -1.51 -5.59
C ALA A 58 -10.05 -2.11 -6.49
N ARG A 59 -10.05 -1.78 -7.81
CA ARG A 59 -11.00 -2.36 -8.78
C ARG A 59 -10.93 -3.88 -8.81
N ARG A 60 -9.72 -4.44 -8.80
CA ARG A 60 -9.54 -5.91 -8.78
C ARG A 60 -10.06 -6.54 -7.48
N ALA A 61 -9.84 -5.88 -6.34
CA ALA A 61 -10.36 -6.34 -5.05
C ALA A 61 -11.89 -6.31 -5.01
N LEU A 62 -12.52 -5.24 -5.50
CA LEU A 62 -13.98 -5.09 -5.59
C LEU A 62 -14.58 -6.12 -6.54
N LEU A 63 -13.95 -6.33 -7.70
CA LEU A 63 -14.39 -7.34 -8.68
C LEU A 63 -14.35 -8.75 -8.07
N GLN A 64 -13.27 -9.11 -7.37
CA GLN A 64 -13.15 -10.40 -6.70
C GLN A 64 -14.19 -10.58 -5.58
N ALA A 65 -14.52 -9.48 -4.89
CA ALA A 65 -15.52 -9.49 -3.83
C ALA A 65 -16.97 -9.49 -4.34
N GLU A 66 -17.18 -9.25 -5.64
CA GLU A 66 -18.50 -9.02 -6.25
C GLU A 66 -19.25 -7.85 -5.57
N ILE A 67 -18.52 -6.76 -5.27
CA ILE A 67 -19.04 -5.57 -4.59
C ILE A 67 -18.93 -4.38 -5.54
N ALA A 68 -20.04 -3.64 -5.71
CA ALA A 68 -20.06 -2.41 -6.48
C ALA A 68 -19.32 -1.28 -5.73
N PRO A 69 -18.62 -0.37 -6.42
CA PRO A 69 -17.93 0.75 -5.78
C PRO A 69 -18.82 1.59 -4.87
N GLU A 70 -20.09 1.75 -5.22
CA GLU A 70 -21.08 2.52 -4.46
C GLU A 70 -21.46 1.88 -3.12
N GLU A 71 -21.12 0.59 -2.92
CA GLU A 71 -21.32 -0.14 -1.66
C GLU A 71 -20.17 0.07 -0.66
N VAL A 72 -19.10 0.75 -1.06
CA VAL A 72 -17.98 1.05 -0.17
C VAL A 72 -18.33 2.25 0.71
N ASP A 73 -18.22 2.06 2.02
CA ASP A 73 -18.50 3.12 3.01
C ASP A 73 -17.25 3.92 3.39
N LEU A 74 -16.08 3.27 3.32
CA LEU A 74 -14.81 3.87 3.74
C LEU A 74 -13.64 3.33 2.91
N ILE A 75 -12.74 4.22 2.51
CA ILE A 75 -11.44 3.89 1.91
C ILE A 75 -10.34 4.30 2.88
N LEU A 76 -9.49 3.34 3.26
CA LEU A 76 -8.29 3.57 4.04
C LEU A 76 -7.08 3.26 3.18
N MET A 77 -6.25 4.26 2.89
CA MET A 77 -5.04 4.09 2.08
C MET A 77 -3.79 4.27 2.96
N ALA A 78 -3.04 3.20 3.12
CA ALA A 78 -1.72 3.25 3.75
C ALA A 78 -0.67 3.59 2.70
N THR A 79 0.02 4.69 2.88
CA THR A 79 1.07 5.15 1.96
C THR A 79 2.12 6.00 2.67
N SER A 80 3.36 5.91 2.19
CA SER A 80 4.48 6.80 2.56
C SER A 80 4.89 7.72 1.39
N SER A 81 4.30 7.52 0.22
CA SER A 81 4.62 8.24 -1.01
C SER A 81 3.37 8.78 -1.71
N PRO A 82 2.51 9.57 -1.03
CA PRO A 82 1.32 10.12 -1.65
C PRO A 82 1.70 11.00 -2.86
N ASP A 83 0.81 11.09 -3.85
CA ASP A 83 1.04 11.94 -5.02
C ASP A 83 1.02 13.43 -4.64
N TYR A 84 0.17 13.81 -3.66
CA TYR A 84 0.02 15.18 -3.15
C TYR A 84 -0.03 15.21 -1.62
N CYS A 85 0.29 16.35 -1.02
CA CYS A 85 0.02 16.58 0.39
C CYS A 85 -1.48 16.70 0.66
N PHE A 86 -2.24 17.22 -0.28
CA PHE A 86 -3.70 17.30 -0.34
C PHE A 86 -4.15 17.47 -1.81
N PRO A 87 -5.26 16.82 -2.25
CA PRO A 87 -6.09 15.91 -1.47
C PRO A 87 -5.31 14.67 -1.03
N ASN A 88 -5.89 13.89 -0.08
CA ASN A 88 -5.31 12.60 0.29
C ASN A 88 -5.54 11.55 -0.80
N GLY A 89 -4.67 10.54 -0.86
CA GLY A 89 -4.72 9.50 -1.89
C GLY A 89 -6.00 8.67 -1.87
N ALA A 90 -6.59 8.44 -0.70
CA ALA A 90 -7.87 7.73 -0.60
C ALA A 90 -9.01 8.47 -1.33
N CYS A 91 -9.03 9.81 -1.31
CA CYS A 91 -10.01 10.60 -2.05
C CYS A 91 -9.75 10.57 -3.57
N GLU A 92 -8.48 10.54 -3.99
CA GLU A 92 -8.15 10.37 -5.41
C GLU A 92 -8.59 8.99 -5.92
N VAL A 93 -8.39 7.94 -5.11
CA VAL A 93 -8.87 6.58 -5.41
C VAL A 93 -10.38 6.53 -5.45
N GLN A 94 -11.07 7.18 -4.49
CA GLN A 94 -12.53 7.25 -4.43
C GLN A 94 -13.12 7.76 -5.76
N GLU A 95 -12.60 8.86 -6.26
CA GLU A 95 -13.02 9.45 -7.53
C GLU A 95 -12.76 8.49 -8.70
N GLN A 96 -11.53 7.96 -8.80
CA GLN A 96 -11.12 7.09 -9.90
C GLN A 96 -11.91 5.79 -9.99
N ILE A 97 -12.35 5.21 -8.87
CA ILE A 97 -13.14 3.96 -8.87
C ILE A 97 -14.66 4.18 -8.84
N GLY A 98 -15.12 5.42 -8.65
CA GLY A 98 -16.54 5.76 -8.56
C GLY A 98 -17.21 5.39 -7.23
N ALA A 99 -16.44 5.32 -6.13
CA ALA A 99 -16.97 4.98 -4.81
C ALA A 99 -17.63 6.22 -4.14
N VAL A 100 -18.63 6.77 -4.78
CA VAL A 100 -19.26 8.07 -4.46
C VAL A 100 -19.80 8.20 -3.04
N ASN A 101 -20.10 7.09 -2.38
CA ASN A 101 -20.63 7.04 -1.03
C ASN A 101 -19.55 6.90 0.05
N ALA A 102 -18.31 6.63 -0.34
CA ALA A 102 -17.24 6.34 0.60
C ALA A 102 -16.66 7.61 1.24
N ALA A 103 -16.40 7.59 2.54
CA ALA A 103 -15.42 8.47 3.14
C ALA A 103 -14.00 7.98 2.81
N GLY A 104 -12.98 8.84 2.89
CA GLY A 104 -11.61 8.42 2.62
C GLY A 104 -10.56 9.20 3.38
N PHE A 105 -9.53 8.50 3.89
CA PHE A 105 -8.34 9.12 4.44
C PHE A 105 -7.11 8.20 4.38
N ASP A 106 -5.93 8.83 4.38
CA ASP A 106 -4.66 8.12 4.35
C ASP A 106 -4.15 7.83 5.76
N ILE A 107 -3.39 6.73 5.87
CA ILE A 107 -2.68 6.32 7.08
C ILE A 107 -1.19 6.33 6.81
N SER A 108 -0.45 7.15 7.55
CA SER A 108 1.01 7.20 7.51
C SER A 108 1.57 6.36 8.66
N ALA A 109 1.99 5.14 8.35
CA ALA A 109 2.62 4.22 9.30
C ALA A 109 3.64 3.29 8.63
N ALA A 110 4.25 3.76 7.55
CA ALA A 110 5.29 3.08 6.78
C ALA A 110 4.95 1.59 6.52
N CYS A 111 5.91 0.69 6.69
CA CYS A 111 5.76 -0.75 6.41
C CYS A 111 4.63 -1.43 7.19
N THR A 112 4.19 -0.89 8.32
CA THR A 112 3.05 -1.41 9.10
C THR A 112 1.72 -0.80 8.70
N GLY A 113 1.70 0.15 7.77
CA GLY A 113 0.54 0.94 7.39
C GLY A 113 -0.67 0.09 6.99
N PHE A 114 -0.48 -0.94 6.15
CA PHE A 114 -1.57 -1.83 5.75
C PHE A 114 -2.18 -2.58 6.94
N VAL A 115 -1.36 -3.06 7.86
CA VAL A 115 -1.86 -3.75 9.07
C VAL A 115 -2.62 -2.78 9.97
N TYR A 116 -2.17 -1.53 10.10
CA TYR A 116 -2.87 -0.49 10.85
C TYR A 116 -4.20 -0.12 10.18
N ALA A 117 -4.21 0.02 8.87
CA ALA A 117 -5.44 0.26 8.10
C ALA A 117 -6.44 -0.88 8.25
N LEU A 118 -5.98 -2.13 8.20
CA LEU A 118 -6.82 -3.31 8.42
C LEU A 118 -7.41 -3.35 9.85
N ASN A 119 -6.61 -3.02 10.86
CA ASN A 119 -7.08 -2.93 12.24
C ASN A 119 -8.08 -1.80 12.44
N THR A 120 -7.86 -0.66 11.78
CA THR A 120 -8.78 0.49 11.77
C THR A 120 -10.12 0.09 11.12
N ALA A 121 -10.07 -0.58 9.97
CA ALA A 121 -11.26 -1.12 9.31
C ALA A 121 -12.02 -2.09 10.22
N HIS A 122 -11.30 -2.99 10.89
CA HIS A 122 -11.90 -3.91 11.86
C HIS A 122 -12.62 -3.15 12.98
N ALA A 123 -12.00 -2.13 13.54
CA ALA A 123 -12.60 -1.33 14.61
C ALA A 123 -13.87 -0.60 14.15
N TYR A 124 -13.87 0.04 12.99
CA TYR A 124 -15.01 0.71 12.41
C TYR A 124 -16.19 -0.23 12.12
N ILE A 125 -15.92 -1.39 11.55
CA ILE A 125 -16.95 -2.40 11.27
C ILE A 125 -17.50 -2.97 12.59
N LYS A 126 -16.65 -3.25 13.56
CA LYS A 126 -17.06 -3.75 14.89
C LYS A 126 -17.90 -2.74 15.66
N SER A 127 -17.65 -1.44 15.50
CA SER A 127 -18.45 -0.37 16.13
C SER A 127 -19.80 -0.13 15.40
N GLY A 128 -19.99 -0.73 14.23
CA GLY A 128 -21.22 -0.57 13.43
C GLY A 128 -21.29 0.74 12.64
N ILE A 129 -20.20 1.53 12.60
CA ILE A 129 -20.16 2.81 11.85
C ILE A 129 -20.14 2.53 10.34
N TYR A 130 -19.34 1.58 9.90
CA TYR A 130 -19.22 1.17 8.49
C TYR A 130 -19.46 -0.33 8.33
N ARG A 131 -19.85 -0.74 7.13
CA ARG A 131 -20.13 -2.15 6.77
C ARG A 131 -19.13 -2.72 5.79
N THR A 132 -18.74 -1.91 4.81
CA THR A 132 -17.80 -2.28 3.75
C THR A 132 -16.65 -1.29 3.74
N VAL A 133 -15.45 -1.76 4.04
CA VAL A 133 -14.24 -0.92 4.07
C VAL A 133 -13.24 -1.45 3.05
N LEU A 134 -12.75 -0.58 2.20
CA LEU A 134 -11.66 -0.85 1.26
C LEU A 134 -10.34 -0.42 1.91
N VAL A 135 -9.47 -1.38 2.13
CA VAL A 135 -8.13 -1.16 2.70
C VAL A 135 -7.10 -1.29 1.59
N ILE A 136 -6.26 -0.28 1.43
CA ILE A 136 -5.26 -0.21 0.37
C ILE A 136 -3.89 0.05 0.99
N GLY A 137 -2.84 -0.63 0.50
CA GLY A 137 -1.45 -0.25 0.68
C GLY A 137 -0.85 0.02 -0.70
N SER A 138 -0.30 1.20 -0.91
CA SER A 138 0.26 1.59 -2.19
C SER A 138 1.42 2.56 -2.00
N ASP A 139 2.54 2.27 -2.66
CA ASP A 139 3.70 3.14 -2.63
C ASP A 139 4.43 3.20 -3.98
N VAL A 140 4.97 4.37 -4.30
CA VAL A 140 5.96 4.62 -5.35
C VAL A 140 7.26 5.02 -4.67
N LEU A 141 7.92 4.05 -4.02
CA LEU A 141 9.13 4.31 -3.25
C LEU A 141 10.32 4.67 -4.15
N SER A 142 10.28 4.26 -5.42
CA SER A 142 11.30 4.61 -6.41
C SER A 142 11.53 6.12 -6.57
N LYS A 143 10.53 6.95 -6.22
CA LYS A 143 10.62 8.42 -6.24
C LYS A 143 11.31 9.01 -4.99
N LEU A 144 11.46 8.22 -3.94
CA LEU A 144 11.98 8.66 -2.64
C LEU A 144 13.40 8.21 -2.38
N ILE A 145 13.84 7.11 -3.00
CA ILE A 145 15.16 6.52 -2.77
C ILE A 145 16.26 7.29 -3.49
N ASP A 146 17.43 7.29 -2.88
CA ASP A 146 18.68 7.69 -3.54
C ASP A 146 19.23 6.50 -4.34
N TRP A 147 19.18 6.61 -5.65
CA TRP A 147 19.67 5.55 -6.55
C TRP A 147 21.18 5.35 -6.51
N THR A 148 21.93 6.25 -5.86
CA THR A 148 23.38 6.13 -5.63
C THR A 148 23.72 5.45 -4.28
N ASP A 149 22.73 5.31 -3.39
CA ASP A 149 22.90 4.57 -2.14
C ASP A 149 22.64 3.08 -2.35
N ARG A 150 23.72 2.30 -2.46
CA ARG A 150 23.69 0.86 -2.55
C ARG A 150 22.91 0.18 -1.42
N GLY A 151 22.90 0.78 -0.22
CA GLY A 151 22.27 0.20 0.97
C GLY A 151 20.75 0.15 0.86
N THR A 152 20.16 1.09 0.15
CA THR A 152 18.69 1.24 0.06
C THR A 152 18.13 0.98 -1.33
N CYS A 153 18.80 1.39 -2.42
CA CYS A 153 18.25 1.29 -3.77
C CYS A 153 17.95 -0.16 -4.22
N VAL A 154 18.62 -1.16 -3.62
CA VAL A 154 18.43 -2.58 -3.94
C VAL A 154 17.17 -3.18 -3.29
N LEU A 155 16.57 -2.51 -2.30
CA LEU A 155 15.49 -3.04 -1.46
C LEU A 155 14.09 -2.71 -1.96
N PHE A 156 13.91 -1.56 -2.61
CA PHE A 156 12.59 -0.98 -2.85
C PHE A 156 12.14 -1.14 -4.29
N GLY A 157 10.83 -1.14 -4.46
CA GLY A 157 10.10 -1.09 -5.72
C GLY A 157 8.71 -0.49 -5.47
N ASP A 158 7.88 -0.49 -6.52
CA ASP A 158 6.59 0.17 -6.54
C ASP A 158 5.47 -0.85 -6.72
N GLY A 159 4.32 -0.58 -6.13
CA GLY A 159 3.16 -1.43 -6.26
C GLY A 159 2.03 -1.07 -5.31
N ALA A 160 0.89 -1.70 -5.54
CA ALA A 160 -0.31 -1.54 -4.74
C ALA A 160 -0.97 -2.89 -4.44
N GLY A 161 -1.55 -2.99 -3.25
CA GLY A 161 -2.42 -4.09 -2.84
C GLY A 161 -3.67 -3.54 -2.16
N ALA A 162 -4.81 -4.20 -2.38
CA ALA A 162 -6.08 -3.81 -1.79
C ALA A 162 -6.85 -5.02 -1.24
N ALA A 163 -7.64 -4.78 -0.19
CA ALA A 163 -8.53 -5.77 0.40
C ALA A 163 -9.88 -5.14 0.72
N VAL A 164 -10.96 -5.81 0.34
CA VAL A 164 -12.32 -5.46 0.77
C VAL A 164 -12.63 -6.21 2.06
N VAL A 165 -13.02 -5.46 3.09
CA VAL A 165 -13.28 -5.98 4.44
C VAL A 165 -14.75 -5.80 4.80
N ARG A 166 -15.41 -6.86 5.26
CA ARG A 166 -16.81 -6.84 5.72
C ARG A 166 -16.98 -7.57 7.06
N ALA A 167 -18.11 -7.31 7.70
CA ALA A 167 -18.53 -8.06 8.88
C ALA A 167 -18.77 -9.54 8.54
N ALA A 168 -18.37 -10.45 9.42
CA ALA A 168 -18.55 -11.90 9.26
C ALA A 168 -18.56 -12.61 10.61
N ASP A 169 -19.00 -13.87 10.61
CA ASP A 169 -18.97 -14.70 11.82
C ASP A 169 -17.57 -15.30 12.07
N ARG A 170 -16.78 -15.46 11.03
CA ARG A 170 -15.41 -15.95 11.08
C ARG A 170 -14.47 -15.01 10.31
N GLY A 171 -13.25 -14.80 10.82
CA GLY A 171 -12.26 -13.93 10.19
C GLY A 171 -11.19 -13.49 11.15
N VAL A 172 -10.98 -12.18 11.33
CA VAL A 172 -9.99 -11.63 12.25
C VAL A 172 -10.28 -12.13 13.68
N ILE A 173 -9.32 -12.83 14.27
CA ILE A 173 -9.43 -13.42 15.60
C ILE A 173 -8.82 -12.54 16.68
N GLY A 174 -7.96 -11.62 16.32
CA GLY A 174 -7.32 -10.68 17.24
C GLY A 174 -6.48 -9.65 16.49
N VAL A 175 -6.26 -8.52 17.12
CA VAL A 175 -5.42 -7.43 16.62
C VAL A 175 -4.38 -7.04 17.68
N LYS A 176 -3.16 -6.77 17.24
CA LYS A 176 -2.10 -6.24 18.08
C LYS A 176 -1.29 -5.22 17.27
N MET A 177 -1.17 -4.03 17.81
CA MET A 177 -0.33 -2.96 17.26
C MET A 177 0.68 -2.53 18.32
N CYS A 178 1.93 -2.34 17.93
CA CYS A 178 2.99 -1.85 18.79
C CYS A 178 3.87 -0.88 18.01
N SER A 179 4.47 0.07 18.70
CA SER A 179 5.45 1.00 18.15
C SER A 179 6.58 1.22 19.16
N ASP A 180 7.79 1.44 18.66
CA ASP A 180 8.93 1.86 19.46
C ASP A 180 9.59 3.08 18.82
N GLY A 181 9.25 4.26 19.29
CA GLY A 181 9.76 5.54 18.77
C GLY A 181 11.28 5.73 18.99
N ARG A 182 11.91 4.93 19.85
CA ARG A 182 13.37 4.99 20.08
C ARG A 182 14.16 4.55 18.85
N GLY A 183 13.58 3.73 17.98
CA GLY A 183 14.17 3.26 16.73
C GLY A 183 14.05 4.25 15.56
N GLY A 184 13.51 5.43 15.74
CA GLY A 184 13.19 6.37 14.65
C GLY A 184 14.38 6.81 13.78
N SER A 185 15.60 6.75 14.29
CA SER A 185 16.82 7.09 13.53
C SER A 185 17.36 5.97 12.64
N VAL A 186 16.81 4.74 12.73
CA VAL A 186 17.36 3.57 12.03
C VAL A 186 17.04 3.61 10.52
N LEU A 187 15.87 4.13 10.16
CA LEU A 187 15.46 4.31 8.78
C LEU A 187 14.62 5.59 8.67
N THR A 188 15.14 6.57 7.96
CA THR A 188 14.50 7.88 7.81
C THR A 188 14.39 8.27 6.35
N CYS A 189 13.30 8.95 6.01
CA CYS A 189 13.13 9.66 4.75
C CYS A 189 12.67 11.08 5.08
N GLY A 190 13.45 12.09 4.70
CA GLY A 190 13.07 13.49 4.91
C GLY A 190 11.81 13.87 4.13
N SER A 191 11.08 14.87 4.65
CA SER A 191 9.97 15.44 3.89
C SER A 191 10.51 16.10 2.61
N ARG A 192 9.75 16.00 1.52
CA ARG A 192 10.04 16.78 0.30
C ARG A 192 9.80 18.26 0.61
N THR A 193 10.87 19.02 0.66
CA THR A 193 10.85 20.51 0.69
C THR A 193 11.08 21.04 -0.71
#